data_0075c31ce5a8c40e133376171699c127
#
_entry.id   0075c31ce5a8c40e133376171699c127
#
_cell.length_a   1.000
_cell.length_b   1.000
_cell.length_c   1.000
_cell.angle_alpha   90.00
_cell.angle_beta   90.00
_cell.angle_gamma   90.00
#
_symmetry.space_group_name_H-M   'P 1'
#
loop_
_entity.id
_entity.type
_entity.pdbx_description
1 polymer ?
#
loop_
_entity_poly.entity_id
_entity_poly.type
_entity_poly.pdbx_seq_one_letter_code
_entity_poly.pdbx_strand_id
1 'polypeptide(L)' 'IKVTLVKSTIGQVESVKATVKALGLRKIRSSKELDDCPAVQGMITKVKHLVKVENV' A
#
# COMPACT_ATOMS: atom_id res chain seq x y z
N ILE A 1 -8.77 3.15 7.63
CA ILE A 1 -7.89 1.98 7.69
C ILE A 1 -6.43 2.41 7.70
N LYS A 2 -5.60 1.57 8.26
CA LYS A 2 -4.16 1.82 8.32
C LYS A 2 -3.45 0.80 7.44
N VAL A 3 -2.64 1.29 6.53
CA VAL A 3 -1.88 0.45 5.60
C VAL A 3 -0.40 0.57 5.94
N THR A 4 0.26 -0.56 6.12
CA THR A 4 1.68 -0.61 6.45
C THR A 4 2.42 -1.38 5.36
N LEU A 5 3.48 -0.80 4.83
CA LEU A 5 4.31 -1.48 3.85
C LEU A 5 5.23 -2.45 4.58
N VAL A 6 5.06 -3.75 4.33
CA VAL A 6 5.83 -4.79 5.02
C VAL A 6 6.90 -5.43 4.15
N LYS A 7 6.82 -5.24 2.83
CA LYS A 7 7.82 -5.77 1.90
C LYS A 7 8.30 -4.69 0.95
N SER A 8 9.53 -4.82 0.48
CA SER A 8 10.13 -3.88 -0.45
C SER A 8 9.43 -3.93 -1.81
N THR A 9 9.38 -2.79 -2.49
CA THR A 9 8.87 -2.72 -3.86
C THR A 9 9.96 -3.00 -4.89
N ILE A 10 11.20 -3.23 -4.44
CA ILE A 10 12.30 -3.56 -5.33
C ILE A 10 11.99 -4.87 -6.05
N GLY A 11 12.13 -4.87 -7.35
CA GLY A 11 11.83 -6.05 -8.16
C GLY A 11 10.37 -6.18 -8.57
N GLN A 12 9.51 -5.28 -8.14
CA GLN A 12 8.10 -5.28 -8.54
C GLN A 12 7.91 -4.50 -9.83
N VAL A 13 6.81 -4.77 -10.53
CA VAL A 13 6.49 -4.00 -11.73
C VAL A 13 6.18 -2.56 -11.38
N GLU A 14 6.33 -1.67 -12.35
CA GLU A 14 6.16 -0.24 -12.10
C GLU A 14 4.75 0.14 -11.66
N SER A 15 3.73 -0.56 -12.16
CA SER A 15 2.37 -0.26 -11.74
C SER A 15 2.18 -0.50 -10.24
N VAL A 16 2.83 -1.54 -9.70
CA VAL A 16 2.80 -1.81 -8.26
C VAL A 16 3.54 -0.72 -7.51
N LYS A 17 4.73 -0.34 -7.97
CA LYS A 17 5.50 0.72 -7.34
C LYS A 17 4.72 2.04 -7.34
N ALA A 18 4.10 2.38 -8.45
CA ALA A 18 3.31 3.59 -8.56
C ALA A 18 2.13 3.58 -7.59
N THR A 19 1.48 2.43 -7.43
CA THR A 19 0.36 2.29 -6.52
C THR A 19 0.81 2.48 -5.07
N VAL A 20 1.92 1.87 -4.69
CA VAL A 20 2.48 2.03 -3.35
C VAL A 20 2.83 3.50 -3.10
N LYS A 21 3.41 4.15 -4.08
CA LYS A 21 3.76 5.56 -3.97
C LYS A 21 2.51 6.43 -3.86
N ALA A 22 1.47 6.10 -4.60
CA ALA A 22 0.20 6.82 -4.52
C ALA A 22 -0.44 6.68 -3.14
N LEU A 23 -0.23 5.54 -2.48
CA LEU A 23 -0.69 5.34 -1.12
C LEU A 23 0.14 6.11 -0.10
N GLY A 24 1.26 6.67 -0.51
CA GLY A 24 2.14 7.43 0.38
C GLY A 24 3.16 6.57 1.11
N LEU A 25 3.30 5.32 0.72
CA LEU A 25 4.24 4.40 1.35
C LEU A 25 5.53 4.38 0.54
N ARG A 26 6.62 4.78 1.13
CA ARG A 26 7.91 4.87 0.42
C ARG A 26 8.95 3.88 0.89
N LYS A 27 8.87 3.47 2.15
CA LYS A 27 9.86 2.59 2.76
C LYS A 27 9.17 1.43 3.43
N ILE A 28 9.91 0.36 3.62
CA ILE A 28 9.43 -0.77 4.41
C ILE A 28 9.09 -0.25 5.81
N ARG A 29 7.97 -0.74 6.34
CA ARG A 29 7.43 -0.35 7.64
C ARG A 29 6.82 1.05 7.68
N SER A 30 6.75 1.72 6.54
CA SER A 30 5.96 2.95 6.46
C SER A 30 4.49 2.60 6.62
N SER A 31 3.78 3.42 7.37
CA SER A 31 2.35 3.22 7.53
C SER A 31 1.62 4.53 7.25
N LYS A 32 0.39 4.41 6.84
CA LYS A 32 -0.43 5.59 6.58
C LYS A 32 -1.89 5.25 6.82
N GLU A 33 -2.60 6.18 7.42
CA GLU A 33 -4.04 6.06 7.61
C GLU A 33 -4.75 6.61 6.38
N LEU A 34 -5.67 5.84 5.84
CA LEU A 34 -6.40 6.20 4.64
C LEU A 34 -7.88 5.95 4.87
N ASP A 35 -8.70 6.68 4.13
CA ASP A 35 -10.13 6.46 4.17
C ASP A 35 -10.47 5.12 3.50
N ASP A 36 -11.44 4.43 4.06
CA ASP A 36 -11.90 3.17 3.50
C ASP A 36 -12.89 3.47 2.37
N CYS A 37 -12.38 3.69 1.18
CA CYS A 37 -13.20 3.97 0.02
C CYS A 37 -12.83 3.03 -1.13
N PRO A 38 -13.72 2.85 -2.13
CA PRO A 38 -13.47 1.91 -3.23
C PRO A 38 -12.17 2.18 -3.97
N ALA A 39 -11.80 3.45 -4.15
CA ALA A 39 -10.56 3.79 -4.85
C ALA A 39 -9.34 3.28 -4.08
N VAL A 40 -9.32 3.49 -2.76
CA VAL A 40 -8.23 3.02 -1.91
C VAL A 40 -8.20 1.50 -1.88
N GLN A 41 -9.35 0.87 -1.76
CA GLN A 41 -9.41 -0.59 -1.74
C GLN A 41 -8.91 -1.20 -3.05
N GLY A 42 -9.20 -0.58 -4.17
CA GLY A 42 -8.68 -1.02 -5.46
C GLY A 42 -7.16 -0.98 -5.51
N MET A 43 -6.57 0.08 -4.99
CA MET A 43 -5.11 0.19 -4.92
C MET A 43 -4.51 -0.84 -3.97
N ILE A 44 -5.13 -1.03 -2.82
CA ILE A 44 -4.65 -1.99 -1.83
C ILE A 44 -4.68 -3.41 -2.39
N THR A 45 -5.73 -3.76 -3.14
CA THR A 45 -5.85 -5.08 -3.74
C THR A 45 -4.67 -5.39 -4.66
N LYS A 46 -4.15 -4.40 -5.35
CA LYS A 46 -2.99 -4.60 -6.22
C LYS A 46 -1.70 -4.86 -5.45
N VAL A 47 -1.59 -4.33 -4.26
CA VAL A 47 -0.35 -4.39 -3.50
C VAL A 47 -0.49 -5.10 -2.15
N LYS A 48 -1.61 -5.80 -1.93
CA LYS A 48 -1.85 -6.45 -0.64
C LYS A 48 -0.79 -7.47 -0.28
N HIS A 49 -0.08 -8.01 -1.27
CA HIS A 49 1.02 -8.93 -1.03
C HIS A 49 2.26 -8.23 -0.48
N LEU A 50 2.26 -6.90 -0.51
CA LEU A 50 3.38 -6.09 -0.01
C LEU A 50 3.00 -5.30 1.24
N VAL A 51 1.73 -5.15 1.52
CA VAL A 51 1.26 -4.31 2.61
C VAL A 51 0.35 -5.09 3.54
N LYS A 52 0.22 -4.58 4.76
CA LYS A 52 -0.71 -5.11 5.73
C LYS A 52 -1.75 -4.04 6.01
N VAL A 53 -3.01 -4.41 5.96
CA VAL A 53 -4.13 -3.49 6.21
C VAL A 53 -4.73 -3.80 7.58
N GLU A 54 -4.93 -2.77 8.37
CA GLU A 54 -5.54 -2.91 9.68
C GLU A 54 -6.69 -1.90 9.81
N ASN A 55 -7.73 -2.31 10.50
CA ASN A 55 -8.80 -1.41 10.87
C ASN A 55 -8.39 -0.65 12.13
N VAL A 56 -8.52 0.66 12.09
CA VAL A 56 -8.23 1.51 13.24
C VAL A 56 -9.47 2.24 13.69
#